data_45974678e5682951049fc11491d04ddb
#
_entry.id   45974678e5682951049fc11491d04ddb
#
_cell.length_a   1.000
_cell.length_b   1.000
_cell.length_c   1.000
_cell.angle_alpha   90.00
_cell.angle_beta   90.00
_cell.angle_gamma   90.00
#
_symmetry.space_group_name_H-M   'P 1'
#
loop_
_entity.id
_entity.type
_entity.pdbx_description
1 polymer ?
#
loop_
_entity_poly.entity_id
_entity_poly.type
_entity_poly.pdbx_seq_one_letter_code
_entity_poly.pdbx_strand_id
1 'polypeptide(L)'
;LLGVWALSWLSVPALVKGPLERIASEQLGRTVTVGSLDFKPWSLELTLRDLSVAGANGAPAQLTIGRVYVDAELQSLLRLAPVVDAFTVENPALRLTHLGQGRYDVDDVIAKLTAPKDEAQTPPSTEPARLALYNLLLQGGRVDFTDNAVGKTHSVQDLLLSVPFISTLSDKKEVRVEPRLAFTLEGSRFDSSAQSTPFAQTRHADAHIRWDDLDLAPYLGYLPASLPIRLKAATLDVDVKLAFEQTPRLAVKLSGQVQTRDVKMTDREGQDLLAFDRLTVDMADVRPLEQVVNLTQVELLKPVLHAQRDAAG
;
A
#
# COMPACT_ATOMS: atom_id res chain seq x y z
N LEU A 1 44.32 -12.91 6.83
CA LEU A 1 42.83 -13.00 6.79
C LEU A 1 42.17 -11.81 7.51
N LEU A 2 42.45 -11.53 8.81
CA LEU A 2 41.84 -10.42 9.55
C LEU A 2 42.06 -9.03 8.89
N GLY A 3 43.24 -8.80 8.30
CA GLY A 3 43.55 -7.53 7.61
C GLY A 3 42.73 -7.33 6.32
N VAL A 4 42.47 -8.40 5.57
CA VAL A 4 41.62 -8.37 4.35
C VAL A 4 40.17 -8.06 4.72
N TRP A 5 39.68 -8.65 5.81
CA TRP A 5 38.35 -8.40 6.33
C TRP A 5 38.17 -6.95 6.83
N ALA A 6 39.16 -6.44 7.56
CA ALA A 6 39.12 -5.05 8.02
C ALA A 6 39.17 -4.04 6.87
N LEU A 7 40.00 -4.31 5.83
CA LEU A 7 40.06 -3.51 4.62
C LEU A 7 38.74 -3.57 3.83
N SER A 8 38.14 -4.73 3.68
CA SER A 8 36.83 -4.85 2.97
C SER A 8 35.73 -4.13 3.75
N TRP A 9 35.70 -4.22 5.07
CA TRP A 9 34.71 -3.50 5.90
C TRP A 9 34.83 -1.98 5.77
N LEU A 10 36.07 -1.44 5.67
CA LEU A 10 36.28 0.00 5.55
C LEU A 10 36.12 0.52 4.11
N SER A 11 36.54 -0.27 3.11
CA SER A 11 36.61 0.19 1.72
C SER A 11 35.34 -0.09 0.91
N VAL A 12 34.60 -1.16 1.19
CA VAL A 12 33.35 -1.48 0.45
C VAL A 12 32.30 -0.36 0.56
N PRO A 13 32.01 0.21 1.74
CA PRO A 13 31.06 1.33 1.84
C PRO A 13 31.46 2.52 0.97
N ALA A 14 32.73 2.90 0.98
CA ALA A 14 33.22 4.04 0.22
C ALA A 14 33.22 3.79 -1.30
N LEU A 15 33.50 2.54 -1.72
CA LEU A 15 33.53 2.15 -3.13
C LEU A 15 32.15 1.91 -3.72
N VAL A 16 31.17 1.48 -2.91
CA VAL A 16 29.83 1.08 -3.36
C VAL A 16 28.82 2.23 -3.30
N LYS A 17 28.95 3.14 -2.34
CA LYS A 17 28.00 4.25 -2.16
C LYS A 17 27.83 5.09 -3.42
N GLY A 18 28.93 5.59 -4.02
CA GLY A 18 28.87 6.44 -5.22
C GLY A 18 28.25 5.74 -6.43
N PRO A 19 28.69 4.53 -6.81
CA PRO A 19 28.02 3.74 -7.85
C PRO A 19 26.54 3.46 -7.57
N LEU A 20 26.18 3.15 -6.33
CA LEU A 20 24.77 2.91 -5.93
C LEU A 20 23.92 4.17 -6.18
N GLU A 21 24.36 5.34 -5.68
CA GLU A 21 23.68 6.62 -5.87
C GLU A 21 23.55 6.96 -7.36
N ARG A 22 24.59 6.74 -8.15
CA ARG A 22 24.58 6.97 -9.60
C ARG A 22 23.59 6.06 -10.31
N ILE A 23 23.67 4.74 -10.10
CA ILE A 23 22.78 3.78 -10.75
C ILE A 23 21.32 4.05 -10.36
N ALA A 24 21.05 4.29 -9.07
CA ALA A 24 19.71 4.62 -8.61
C ALA A 24 19.21 5.92 -9.23
N SER A 25 20.05 6.94 -9.31
CA SER A 25 19.72 8.22 -9.95
C SER A 25 19.43 8.06 -11.45
N GLU A 26 20.23 7.27 -12.16
CA GLU A 26 20.02 6.97 -13.58
C GLU A 26 18.72 6.20 -13.81
N GLN A 27 18.41 5.21 -12.95
CA GLN A 27 17.18 4.39 -13.06
C GLN A 27 15.92 5.19 -12.77
N LEU A 28 15.96 6.08 -11.78
CA LEU A 28 14.80 6.89 -11.39
C LEU A 28 14.69 8.20 -12.20
N GLY A 29 15.78 8.65 -12.83
CA GLY A 29 15.83 9.96 -13.46
C GLY A 29 15.83 11.12 -12.46
N ARG A 30 16.10 10.86 -11.20
CA ARG A 30 16.11 11.80 -10.08
C ARG A 30 17.39 11.62 -9.28
N THR A 31 17.91 12.68 -8.71
CA THR A 31 19.08 12.57 -7.81
C THR A 31 18.71 11.73 -6.59
N VAL A 32 19.49 10.66 -6.39
CA VAL A 32 19.40 9.81 -5.21
C VAL A 32 20.66 10.01 -4.39
N THR A 33 20.49 10.22 -3.09
CA THR A 33 21.59 10.35 -2.14
C THR A 33 21.39 9.41 -0.97
N VAL A 34 22.48 8.92 -0.40
CA VAL A 34 22.53 8.07 0.78
C VAL A 34 23.45 8.72 1.80
N GLY A 35 23.00 8.93 3.03
CA GLY A 35 23.82 9.51 4.09
C GLY A 35 24.97 8.60 4.45
N SER A 36 24.71 7.37 4.83
CA SER A 36 25.71 6.37 5.13
C SER A 36 25.34 4.97 4.62
N LEU A 37 26.37 4.18 4.32
CA LEU A 37 26.27 2.78 3.94
C LEU A 37 27.20 1.98 4.86
N ASP A 38 26.67 0.95 5.48
CA ASP A 38 27.41 -0.04 6.27
C ASP A 38 27.19 -1.43 5.67
N PHE A 39 28.28 -2.15 5.46
CA PHE A 39 28.26 -3.52 4.92
C PHE A 39 29.11 -4.44 5.77
N LYS A 40 28.51 -5.54 6.20
CA LYS A 40 29.19 -6.60 6.96
C LYS A 40 29.43 -7.83 6.06
N PRO A 41 30.62 -8.01 5.50
CA PRO A 41 30.88 -9.05 4.52
C PRO A 41 30.81 -10.48 5.07
N TRP A 42 30.94 -10.66 6.39
CA TRP A 42 30.85 -11.99 7.02
C TRP A 42 29.42 -12.50 7.22
N SER A 43 28.44 -11.59 7.35
CA SER A 43 27.01 -11.92 7.47
C SER A 43 26.20 -11.51 6.24
N LEU A 44 26.79 -10.82 5.24
CA LEU A 44 26.16 -10.23 4.07
C LEU A 44 25.02 -9.24 4.42
N GLU A 45 25.17 -8.58 5.58
CA GLU A 45 24.25 -7.52 5.98
C GLU A 45 24.63 -6.19 5.34
N LEU A 46 23.64 -5.50 4.78
CA LEU A 46 23.74 -4.15 4.25
C LEU A 46 22.78 -3.23 4.99
N THR A 47 23.28 -2.09 5.47
CA THR A 47 22.46 -1.03 6.04
C THR A 47 22.72 0.28 5.27
N LEU A 48 21.65 0.88 4.74
CA LEU A 48 21.66 2.24 4.20
C LEU A 48 20.91 3.16 5.17
N ARG A 49 21.41 4.35 5.40
CA ARG A 49 20.75 5.37 6.24
C ARG A 49 20.57 6.66 5.46
N ASP A 50 19.49 7.37 5.78
CA ASP A 50 19.19 8.70 5.25
C ASP A 50 19.20 8.72 3.71
N LEU A 51 18.48 7.75 3.10
CA LEU A 51 18.26 7.74 1.67
C LEU A 51 17.26 8.83 1.30
N SER A 52 17.59 9.59 0.25
CA SER A 52 16.73 10.65 -0.27
C SER A 52 16.66 10.61 -1.79
N VAL A 53 15.46 10.74 -2.33
CA VAL A 53 15.18 10.91 -3.76
C VAL A 53 14.65 12.33 -3.98
N ALA A 54 15.32 13.09 -4.81
CA ALA A 54 14.95 14.49 -5.09
C ALA A 54 13.57 14.61 -5.71
N GLY A 55 12.85 15.68 -5.37
CA GLY A 55 11.61 16.07 -6.04
C GLY A 55 11.83 16.59 -7.45
N ALA A 56 10.76 16.74 -8.23
CA ALA A 56 10.80 17.34 -9.55
C ALA A 56 11.17 18.83 -9.46
N ASN A 57 11.93 19.33 -10.44
CA ASN A 57 12.16 20.79 -10.64
C ASN A 57 12.62 21.55 -9.38
N GLY A 58 13.46 20.93 -8.55
CA GLY A 58 13.95 21.55 -7.31
C GLY A 58 12.95 21.54 -6.15
N ALA A 59 11.84 20.82 -6.28
CA ALA A 59 10.92 20.59 -5.18
C ALA A 59 11.65 19.81 -4.04
N PRO A 60 11.12 19.89 -2.80
CA PRO A 60 11.62 19.09 -1.71
C PRO A 60 11.66 17.60 -2.04
N ALA A 61 12.47 16.80 -1.32
CA ALA A 61 12.61 15.37 -1.59
C ALA A 61 11.28 14.65 -1.81
N GLN A 62 11.16 13.86 -2.87
CA GLN A 62 9.99 13.06 -3.19
C GLN A 62 9.81 11.92 -2.21
N LEU A 63 10.92 11.25 -1.90
CA LEU A 63 10.98 10.13 -0.98
C LEU A 63 12.19 10.30 -0.07
N THR A 64 12.01 10.09 1.21
CA THR A 64 13.10 9.90 2.18
C THR A 64 12.90 8.59 2.92
N ILE A 65 13.99 7.91 3.27
CA ILE A 65 13.95 6.67 4.04
C ILE A 65 15.02 6.76 5.13
N GLY A 66 14.62 6.63 6.39
CA GLY A 66 15.55 6.71 7.51
C GLY A 66 16.56 5.56 7.52
N ARG A 67 16.09 4.32 7.27
CA ARG A 67 16.95 3.14 7.22
C ARG A 67 16.40 2.09 6.25
N VAL A 68 17.29 1.51 5.46
CA VAL A 68 17.06 0.26 4.71
C VAL A 68 18.05 -0.77 5.24
N TYR A 69 17.55 -1.92 5.65
CA TYR A 69 18.35 -3.05 6.12
C TYR A 69 18.07 -4.26 5.26
N VAL A 70 19.12 -4.93 4.82
CA VAL A 70 19.06 -6.16 4.02
C VAL A 70 20.01 -7.16 4.64
N ASP A 71 19.49 -8.34 4.95
CA ASP A 71 20.25 -9.51 5.38
C ASP A 71 20.14 -10.59 4.31
N ALA A 72 21.26 -10.82 3.61
CA ALA A 72 21.31 -11.80 2.51
C ALA A 72 22.02 -13.08 2.99
N GLU A 73 21.42 -14.23 2.72
CA GLU A 73 22.01 -15.51 3.10
C GLU A 73 23.14 -15.96 2.16
N LEU A 74 24.18 -16.57 2.71
CA LEU A 74 25.25 -17.24 1.94
C LEU A 74 24.72 -18.35 1.02
N GLN A 75 23.55 -18.92 1.34
CA GLN A 75 22.86 -19.88 0.49
C GLN A 75 22.49 -19.31 -0.88
N SER A 76 22.39 -17.99 -1.03
CA SER A 76 22.17 -17.33 -2.31
C SER A 76 23.23 -17.73 -3.35
N LEU A 77 24.48 -17.88 -2.92
CA LEU A 77 25.59 -18.30 -3.77
C LEU A 77 25.49 -19.78 -4.16
N LEU A 78 25.04 -20.63 -3.25
CA LEU A 78 24.91 -22.08 -3.49
C LEU A 78 23.68 -22.42 -4.34
N ARG A 79 22.59 -21.66 -4.20
CA ARG A 79 21.32 -21.89 -4.92
C ARG A 79 21.23 -21.14 -6.25
N LEU A 80 22.21 -20.28 -6.57
CA LEU A 80 22.17 -19.36 -7.72
C LEU A 80 20.84 -18.60 -7.79
N ALA A 81 20.28 -18.29 -6.63
CA ALA A 81 19.03 -17.56 -6.46
C ALA A 81 19.15 -16.65 -5.24
N PRO A 82 18.77 -15.37 -5.31
CA PRO A 82 18.82 -14.49 -4.17
C PRO A 82 17.89 -14.99 -3.06
N VAL A 83 18.47 -15.25 -1.89
CA VAL A 83 17.77 -15.56 -0.65
C VAL A 83 18.08 -14.44 0.35
N VAL A 84 17.06 -13.71 0.72
CA VAL A 84 17.13 -12.59 1.67
C VAL A 84 16.36 -12.98 2.92
N ASP A 85 17.04 -13.03 4.06
CA ASP A 85 16.46 -13.43 5.34
C ASP A 85 15.68 -12.29 6.01
N ALA A 86 16.10 -11.05 5.79
CA ALA A 86 15.37 -9.88 6.24
C ALA A 86 15.51 -8.71 5.27
N PHE A 87 14.40 -8.04 5.01
CA PHE A 87 14.36 -6.76 4.30
C PHE A 87 13.51 -5.77 5.08
N THR A 88 14.16 -4.78 5.70
CA THR A 88 13.48 -3.80 6.54
C THR A 88 13.63 -2.40 5.99
N VAL A 89 12.53 -1.66 5.92
CA VAL A 89 12.46 -0.24 5.55
C VAL A 89 11.86 0.53 6.74
N GLU A 90 12.62 1.46 7.31
CA GLU A 90 12.19 2.23 8.46
C GLU A 90 12.01 3.71 8.10
N ASN A 91 10.89 4.25 8.58
CA ASN A 91 10.52 5.65 8.43
C ASN A 91 10.59 6.17 6.97
N PRO A 92 10.02 5.45 5.98
CA PRO A 92 9.88 6.01 4.65
C PRO A 92 8.86 7.15 4.69
N ALA A 93 9.18 8.28 4.07
CA ALA A 93 8.26 9.39 3.89
C ALA A 93 8.17 9.74 2.39
N LEU A 94 7.00 9.49 1.81
CA LEU A 94 6.70 9.73 0.40
C LEU A 94 5.78 10.94 0.28
N ARG A 95 6.09 11.83 -0.65
CA ARG A 95 5.20 12.91 -1.08
C ARG A 95 4.73 12.65 -2.49
N LEU A 96 3.42 12.77 -2.72
CA LEU A 96 2.79 12.62 -4.03
C LEU A 96 1.88 13.80 -4.29
N THR A 97 1.95 14.35 -5.49
CA THR A 97 1.07 15.44 -5.93
C THR A 97 0.34 15.05 -7.20
N HIS A 98 -0.99 15.03 -7.13
CA HIS A 98 -1.85 14.99 -8.30
C HIS A 98 -1.93 16.41 -8.89
N LEU A 99 -1.42 16.58 -10.10
CA LEU A 99 -1.34 17.86 -10.80
C LEU A 99 -2.63 18.22 -11.57
N GLY A 100 -3.62 17.32 -11.57
CA GLY A 100 -4.84 17.40 -12.36
C GLY A 100 -4.74 16.63 -13.69
N GLN A 101 -5.92 16.31 -14.26
CA GLN A 101 -6.04 15.56 -15.53
C GLN A 101 -5.28 14.22 -15.53
N GLY A 102 -5.26 13.52 -14.39
CA GLY A 102 -4.60 12.23 -14.25
C GLY A 102 -3.06 12.28 -14.28
N ARG A 103 -2.45 13.45 -14.10
CA ARG A 103 -1.00 13.62 -14.05
C ARG A 103 -0.50 13.73 -12.61
N TYR A 104 0.66 13.14 -12.36
CA TYR A 104 1.31 13.14 -11.06
C TYR A 104 2.74 13.68 -11.15
N ASP A 105 3.24 14.21 -10.05
CA ASP A 105 4.60 14.71 -9.93
C ASP A 105 5.69 13.63 -9.99
N VAL A 106 5.29 12.36 -10.08
CA VAL A 106 6.15 11.15 -10.23
C VAL A 106 6.04 10.49 -11.61
N ASP A 107 5.28 11.05 -12.54
CA ASP A 107 5.03 10.43 -13.87
C ASP A 107 6.32 10.19 -14.66
N ASP A 108 7.32 11.07 -14.53
CA ASP A 108 8.64 10.92 -15.13
C ASP A 108 9.39 9.70 -14.57
N VAL A 109 9.28 9.46 -13.25
CA VAL A 109 9.88 8.29 -12.59
C VAL A 109 9.18 7.02 -13.06
N ILE A 110 7.84 7.01 -13.09
CA ILE A 110 7.05 5.87 -13.57
C ILE A 110 7.39 5.57 -15.02
N ALA A 111 7.41 6.58 -15.88
CA ALA A 111 7.76 6.42 -17.30
C ALA A 111 9.15 5.80 -17.47
N LYS A 112 10.10 6.20 -16.65
CA LYS A 112 11.46 5.69 -16.71
C LYS A 112 11.58 4.24 -16.24
N LEU A 113 10.86 3.88 -15.17
CA LEU A 113 10.83 2.51 -14.62
C LEU A 113 10.09 1.53 -15.53
N THR A 114 9.09 2.01 -16.27
CA THR A 114 8.26 1.19 -17.17
C THR A 114 8.73 1.22 -18.63
N ALA A 115 9.71 2.06 -18.96
CA ALA A 115 10.30 2.10 -20.31
C ALA A 115 10.83 0.70 -20.68
N PRO A 116 10.56 0.21 -21.89
CA PRO A 116 11.18 -1.01 -22.39
C PRO A 116 12.70 -0.84 -22.29
N LYS A 117 13.36 -1.70 -21.51
CA LYS A 117 14.81 -1.77 -21.55
C LYS A 117 15.18 -2.40 -22.89
N ASP A 118 16.09 -1.75 -23.64
CA ASP A 118 16.74 -2.39 -24.78
C ASP A 118 17.52 -3.60 -24.27
N GLU A 119 16.83 -4.71 -24.07
CA GLU A 119 17.44 -5.98 -23.75
C GLU A 119 18.15 -6.47 -24.99
N ALA A 120 19.44 -6.14 -25.07
CA ALA A 120 20.33 -6.79 -26.00
C ALA A 120 20.27 -8.31 -25.76
N GLN A 121 19.45 -9.00 -26.60
CA GLN A 121 19.62 -10.38 -27.02
C GLN A 121 19.74 -11.49 -25.94
N THR A 122 19.01 -11.40 -24.86
CA THR A 122 18.72 -12.60 -24.09
C THR A 122 17.26 -12.97 -24.34
N PRO A 123 16.92 -14.17 -24.87
CA PRO A 123 15.53 -14.57 -25.02
C PRO A 123 14.86 -14.47 -23.66
N PRO A 124 13.61 -13.95 -23.59
CA PRO A 124 12.88 -13.84 -22.33
C PRO A 124 12.83 -15.23 -21.70
N SER A 125 13.44 -15.39 -20.54
CA SER A 125 13.30 -16.65 -19.80
C SER A 125 11.82 -16.74 -19.40
N THR A 126 11.16 -17.78 -19.86
CA THR A 126 9.75 -18.06 -19.51
C THR A 126 9.60 -18.49 -18.05
N GLU A 127 10.71 -18.70 -17.35
CA GLU A 127 10.71 -19.03 -15.93
C GLU A 127 10.77 -17.76 -15.09
N PRO A 128 9.90 -17.61 -14.08
CA PRO A 128 9.97 -16.50 -13.14
C PRO A 128 11.31 -16.49 -12.42
N ALA A 129 11.84 -15.29 -12.15
CA ALA A 129 13.09 -15.16 -11.40
C ALA A 129 13.01 -15.96 -10.10
N ARG A 130 13.99 -16.82 -9.85
CA ARG A 130 14.05 -17.65 -8.63
C ARG A 130 14.54 -16.79 -7.48
N LEU A 131 13.68 -16.52 -6.50
CA LEU A 131 14.00 -15.73 -5.31
C LEU A 131 13.25 -16.26 -4.08
N ALA A 132 13.80 -16.00 -2.91
CA ALA A 132 13.10 -16.12 -1.64
C ALA A 132 13.42 -14.90 -0.78
N LEU A 133 12.39 -14.25 -0.28
CA LEU A 133 12.46 -13.09 0.59
C LEU A 133 11.69 -13.42 1.87
N TYR A 134 12.38 -13.37 3.00
CA TYR A 134 11.81 -13.55 4.32
C TYR A 134 11.74 -12.20 5.04
N ASN A 135 10.82 -12.09 6.01
CA ASN A 135 10.73 -10.97 6.94
C ASN A 135 10.80 -9.58 6.26
N LEU A 136 9.96 -9.39 5.22
CA LEU A 136 9.78 -8.05 4.64
C LEU A 136 8.98 -7.20 5.64
N LEU A 137 9.59 -6.10 6.10
CA LEU A 137 9.01 -5.18 7.05
C LEU A 137 9.21 -3.73 6.56
N LEU A 138 8.11 -3.00 6.43
CA LEU A 138 8.11 -1.54 6.34
C LEU A 138 7.42 -1.00 7.57
N GLN A 139 8.03 -0.09 8.30
CA GLN A 139 7.48 0.48 9.53
C GLN A 139 7.74 1.98 9.65
N GLY A 140 6.83 2.66 10.37
CA GLY A 140 6.91 4.10 10.60
C GLY A 140 6.76 4.92 9.32
N GLY A 141 6.12 4.35 8.28
CA GLY A 141 5.96 5.01 6.99
C GLY A 141 4.98 6.18 7.05
N ARG A 142 5.22 7.16 6.19
CA ARG A 142 4.34 8.32 5.96
C ARG A 142 4.14 8.54 4.47
N VAL A 143 2.90 8.85 4.07
CA VAL A 143 2.58 9.28 2.71
C VAL A 143 1.74 10.56 2.80
N ASP A 144 2.24 11.65 2.24
CA ASP A 144 1.50 12.90 2.07
C ASP A 144 1.06 13.00 0.60
N PHE A 145 -0.24 12.96 0.36
CA PHE A 145 -0.86 13.07 -0.95
C PHE A 145 -1.57 14.41 -1.09
N THR A 146 -1.11 15.24 -2.01
CA THR A 146 -1.75 16.53 -2.34
C THR A 146 -2.49 16.41 -3.66
N ASP A 147 -3.79 16.68 -3.63
CA ASP A 147 -4.62 16.75 -4.84
C ASP A 147 -4.91 18.19 -5.21
N ASN A 148 -4.24 18.70 -6.21
CA ASN A 148 -4.41 20.08 -6.69
C ASN A 148 -5.75 20.28 -7.41
N ALA A 149 -6.36 19.22 -7.97
CA ALA A 149 -7.66 19.33 -8.64
C ALA A 149 -8.79 19.59 -7.66
N VAL A 150 -8.68 19.06 -6.43
CA VAL A 150 -9.68 19.21 -5.36
C VAL A 150 -9.21 20.22 -4.30
N GLY A 151 -7.91 20.56 -4.30
CA GLY A 151 -7.31 21.45 -3.30
C GLY A 151 -7.24 20.82 -1.91
N LYS A 152 -6.98 19.51 -1.83
CA LYS A 152 -6.92 18.73 -0.59
C LYS A 152 -5.55 18.06 -0.43
N THR A 153 -5.16 17.90 0.83
CA THR A 153 -3.98 17.08 1.19
C THR A 153 -4.42 16.01 2.17
N HIS A 154 -4.04 14.77 1.91
CA HIS A 154 -4.30 13.61 2.77
C HIS A 154 -2.98 13.06 3.28
N SER A 155 -2.97 12.64 4.55
CA SER A 155 -1.76 12.12 5.18
C SER A 155 -2.03 10.74 5.78
N VAL A 156 -1.31 9.75 5.27
CA VAL A 156 -1.17 8.41 5.87
C VAL A 156 0.03 8.45 6.79
N GLN A 157 -0.14 7.99 8.01
CA GLN A 157 0.89 7.93 9.04
C GLN A 157 1.00 6.51 9.62
N ASP A 158 2.09 6.23 10.30
CA ASP A 158 2.36 4.95 10.97
C ASP A 158 2.18 3.74 10.06
N LEU A 159 2.49 3.90 8.76
CA LEU A 159 2.34 2.83 7.79
C LEU A 159 3.24 1.65 8.17
N LEU A 160 2.59 0.52 8.39
CA LEU A 160 3.18 -0.78 8.67
C LEU A 160 2.79 -1.77 7.57
N LEU A 161 3.76 -2.36 6.90
CA LEU A 161 3.56 -3.52 6.02
C LEU A 161 4.51 -4.63 6.49
N SER A 162 3.96 -5.77 6.85
CA SER A 162 4.70 -6.96 7.21
C SER A 162 4.30 -8.11 6.29
N VAL A 163 5.28 -8.69 5.60
CA VAL A 163 5.09 -9.89 4.77
C VAL A 163 6.15 -10.92 5.18
N PRO A 164 5.77 -11.95 5.96
CA PRO A 164 6.73 -12.88 6.53
C PRO A 164 7.54 -13.66 5.49
N PHE A 165 6.94 -13.90 4.31
CA PHE A 165 7.58 -14.74 3.30
C PHE A 165 7.03 -14.49 1.88
N ILE A 166 7.94 -14.36 0.92
CA ILE A 166 7.66 -14.37 -0.52
C ILE A 166 8.67 -15.29 -1.19
N SER A 167 8.23 -16.29 -1.97
CA SER A 167 9.14 -17.16 -2.70
C SER A 167 8.55 -17.63 -4.01
N THR A 168 9.39 -17.67 -5.02
CA THR A 168 9.11 -18.31 -6.31
C THR A 168 9.77 -19.69 -6.44
N LEU A 169 10.47 -20.14 -5.39
CA LEU A 169 11.12 -21.46 -5.36
C LEU A 169 10.08 -22.57 -5.29
N SER A 170 10.27 -23.64 -6.07
CA SER A 170 9.29 -24.72 -6.24
C SER A 170 8.96 -25.50 -4.96
N ASP A 171 9.95 -25.63 -4.07
CA ASP A 171 9.81 -26.32 -2.78
C ASP A 171 9.04 -25.51 -1.71
N LYS A 172 8.68 -24.25 -2.00
CA LYS A 172 8.02 -23.32 -1.07
C LYS A 172 6.67 -22.81 -1.55
N LYS A 173 6.10 -23.40 -2.60
CA LYS A 173 4.84 -22.89 -3.20
C LYS A 173 3.61 -23.05 -2.32
N GLU A 174 3.59 -24.02 -1.42
CA GLU A 174 2.44 -24.27 -0.53
C GLU A 174 2.56 -23.60 0.84
N VAL A 175 3.57 -22.75 1.05
CA VAL A 175 3.75 -22.08 2.31
C VAL A 175 2.66 -21.01 2.49
N ARG A 176 2.00 -21.06 3.64
CA ARG A 176 1.05 -20.03 4.07
C ARG A 176 1.80 -18.76 4.45
N VAL A 177 1.33 -17.64 3.93
CA VAL A 177 1.86 -16.31 4.21
C VAL A 177 0.81 -15.51 4.99
N GLU A 178 1.23 -14.80 6.02
CA GLU A 178 0.37 -13.99 6.88
C GLU A 178 0.79 -12.51 6.81
N PRO A 179 0.47 -11.80 5.71
CA PRO A 179 0.76 -10.37 5.59
C PRO A 179 -0.14 -9.55 6.50
N ARG A 180 0.39 -8.40 6.94
CA ARG A 180 -0.35 -7.38 7.68
C ARG A 180 -0.07 -6.01 7.10
N LEU A 181 -1.14 -5.22 6.96
CA LEU A 181 -1.08 -3.80 6.58
C LEU A 181 -1.85 -2.99 7.62
N ALA A 182 -1.19 -2.00 8.23
CA ALA A 182 -1.83 -1.08 9.16
C ALA A 182 -1.34 0.35 8.91
N PHE A 183 -2.19 1.33 9.14
CA PHE A 183 -1.85 2.75 9.04
C PHE A 183 -2.90 3.61 9.73
N THR A 184 -2.59 4.89 9.90
CA THR A 184 -3.54 5.92 10.32
C THR A 184 -3.75 6.90 9.16
N LEU A 185 -5.01 7.13 8.75
CA LEU A 185 -5.39 8.08 7.72
C LEU A 185 -6.28 9.17 8.34
N GLU A 186 -5.80 10.42 8.34
CA GLU A 186 -6.52 11.56 8.93
C GLU A 186 -7.00 11.30 10.38
N GLY A 187 -6.24 10.54 11.17
CA GLY A 187 -6.59 10.14 12.54
C GLY A 187 -7.40 8.84 12.64
N SER A 188 -7.92 8.30 11.55
CA SER A 188 -8.68 7.05 11.50
C SER A 188 -7.75 5.87 11.33
N ARG A 189 -7.92 4.82 12.15
CA ARG A 189 -7.04 3.66 12.14
C ARG A 189 -7.55 2.57 11.21
N PHE A 190 -6.66 2.16 10.30
CA PHE A 190 -6.81 0.98 9.46
C PHE A 190 -5.91 -0.16 9.94
N ASP A 191 -6.43 -1.38 10.00
CA ASP A 191 -5.67 -2.60 10.29
C ASP A 191 -6.23 -3.74 9.43
N SER A 192 -5.36 -4.42 8.71
CA SER A 192 -5.72 -5.56 7.88
C SER A 192 -4.70 -6.67 8.07
N SER A 193 -5.18 -7.86 8.31
CA SER A 193 -4.37 -9.08 8.32
C SER A 193 -4.93 -10.04 7.27
N ALA A 194 -4.06 -10.85 6.70
CA ALA A 194 -4.48 -11.87 5.76
C ALA A 194 -3.72 -13.18 5.99
N GLN A 195 -4.30 -14.26 5.47
CA GLN A 195 -3.63 -15.56 5.34
C GLN A 195 -3.79 -16.01 3.90
N SER A 196 -2.72 -16.34 3.23
CA SER A 196 -2.79 -16.74 1.83
C SER A 196 -1.76 -17.79 1.46
N THR A 197 -2.04 -18.53 0.39
CA THR A 197 -1.10 -19.41 -0.30
C THR A 197 -0.87 -18.90 -1.72
N PRO A 198 -0.18 -17.75 -1.88
CA PRO A 198 -0.17 -17.00 -3.15
C PRO A 198 0.55 -17.73 -4.28
N PHE A 199 1.42 -18.70 -3.96
CA PHE A 199 2.25 -19.42 -4.91
C PHE A 199 1.76 -20.86 -5.16
N ALA A 200 0.71 -21.32 -4.44
CA ALA A 200 0.09 -22.61 -4.65
C ALA A 200 -0.67 -22.67 -5.97
N GLN A 201 -0.90 -23.88 -6.48
CA GLN A 201 -1.75 -24.08 -7.67
C GLN A 201 -3.20 -23.66 -7.42
N THR A 202 -3.70 -23.93 -6.21
CA THR A 202 -4.99 -23.42 -5.72
C THR A 202 -4.74 -22.21 -4.82
N ARG A 203 -4.91 -21.02 -5.38
CA ARG A 203 -4.72 -19.79 -4.60
C ARG A 203 -5.91 -19.54 -3.72
N HIS A 204 -5.65 -19.47 -2.43
CA HIS A 204 -6.62 -19.14 -1.41
C HIS A 204 -6.09 -17.98 -0.57
N ALA A 205 -6.96 -17.06 -0.22
CA ALA A 205 -6.62 -15.97 0.68
C ALA A 205 -7.84 -15.61 1.55
N ASP A 206 -7.62 -15.55 2.84
CA ASP A 206 -8.53 -14.96 3.82
C ASP A 206 -7.94 -13.64 4.29
N ALA A 207 -8.71 -12.57 4.28
CA ALA A 207 -8.30 -11.29 4.84
C ALA A 207 -9.33 -10.81 5.85
N HIS A 208 -8.86 -10.13 6.89
CA HIS A 208 -9.68 -9.40 7.84
C HIS A 208 -9.32 -7.92 7.73
N ILE A 209 -10.28 -7.09 7.41
CA ILE A 209 -10.14 -5.65 7.20
C ILE A 209 -10.92 -4.95 8.31
N ARG A 210 -10.22 -4.13 9.08
CA ARG A 210 -10.79 -3.30 10.10
C ARG A 210 -10.44 -1.83 9.87
N TRP A 211 -11.44 -0.99 9.89
CA TRP A 211 -11.29 0.46 9.84
C TRP A 211 -12.18 1.10 10.87
N ASP A 212 -11.58 1.80 11.80
CA ASP A 212 -12.28 2.43 12.91
C ASP A 212 -12.35 3.95 12.67
N ASP A 213 -13.52 4.55 12.88
CA ASP A 213 -13.74 6.00 12.92
C ASP A 213 -13.26 6.76 11.66
N LEU A 214 -13.49 6.22 10.46
CA LEU A 214 -13.14 6.94 9.24
C LEU A 214 -14.09 8.13 9.03
N ASP A 215 -13.58 9.35 9.26
CA ASP A 215 -14.32 10.57 8.89
C ASP A 215 -14.34 10.72 7.36
N LEU A 216 -15.54 10.76 6.77
CA LEU A 216 -15.71 10.91 5.33
C LEU A 216 -15.73 12.39 4.88
N ALA A 217 -15.78 13.35 5.79
CA ALA A 217 -15.85 14.78 5.44
C ALA A 217 -14.67 15.27 4.57
N PRO A 218 -13.40 14.85 4.79
CA PRO A 218 -12.29 15.23 3.92
C PRO A 218 -12.45 14.76 2.46
N TYR A 219 -13.22 13.66 2.23
CA TYR A 219 -13.35 13.00 0.93
C TYR A 219 -14.57 13.42 0.14
N LEU A 220 -15.45 14.27 0.70
CA LEU A 220 -16.69 14.69 0.06
C LEU A 220 -16.46 15.48 -1.25
N GLY A 221 -15.33 16.15 -1.37
CA GLY A 221 -14.91 16.83 -2.60
C GLY A 221 -14.66 15.92 -3.80
N TYR A 222 -14.52 14.61 -3.59
CA TYR A 222 -14.33 13.61 -4.64
C TYR A 222 -15.64 13.03 -5.18
N LEU A 223 -16.76 13.32 -4.51
CA LEU A 223 -18.07 12.88 -5.00
C LEU A 223 -18.43 13.64 -6.29
N PRO A 224 -19.00 12.95 -7.30
CA PRO A 224 -19.42 13.60 -8.54
C PRO A 224 -20.43 14.73 -8.28
N ALA A 225 -20.19 15.90 -8.85
CA ALA A 225 -21.11 17.05 -8.73
C ALA A 225 -22.49 16.77 -9.35
N SER A 226 -22.61 15.73 -10.19
CA SER A 226 -23.86 15.27 -10.80
C SER A 226 -24.82 14.58 -9.83
N LEU A 227 -24.34 14.14 -8.66
CA LEU A 227 -25.22 13.49 -7.69
C LEU A 227 -26.32 14.45 -7.22
N PRO A 228 -27.57 13.98 -7.12
CA PRO A 228 -28.71 14.80 -6.66
C PRO A 228 -28.66 15.09 -5.16
N ILE A 229 -27.77 14.42 -4.43
CA ILE A 229 -27.58 14.54 -3.00
C ILE A 229 -26.15 14.93 -2.68
N ARG A 230 -25.95 15.62 -1.56
CA ARG A 230 -24.64 15.99 -1.03
C ARG A 230 -24.49 15.42 0.38
N LEU A 231 -23.50 14.58 0.58
CA LEU A 231 -23.12 14.16 1.91
C LEU A 231 -22.39 15.31 2.60
N LYS A 232 -22.79 15.69 3.81
CA LYS A 232 -22.18 16.75 4.63
C LYS A 232 -21.29 16.20 5.73
N ALA A 233 -21.69 15.08 6.33
CA ALA A 233 -20.94 14.40 7.37
C ALA A 233 -21.29 12.92 7.34
N ALA A 234 -20.32 12.08 7.61
CA ALA A 234 -20.48 10.65 7.92
C ALA A 234 -19.19 10.12 8.51
N THR A 235 -19.31 9.22 9.48
CA THR A 235 -18.22 8.40 9.99
C THR A 235 -18.47 6.96 9.58
N LEU A 236 -17.44 6.25 9.14
CA LEU A 236 -17.52 4.87 8.67
C LEU A 236 -16.66 3.97 9.54
N ASP A 237 -17.25 2.87 10.01
CA ASP A 237 -16.56 1.74 10.64
C ASP A 237 -16.73 0.51 9.76
N VAL A 238 -15.67 -0.27 9.59
CA VAL A 238 -15.64 -1.49 8.81
C VAL A 238 -14.97 -2.59 9.62
N ASP A 239 -15.63 -3.74 9.75
CA ASP A 239 -15.08 -4.98 10.28
C ASP A 239 -15.53 -6.12 9.37
N VAL A 240 -14.73 -6.40 8.35
CA VAL A 240 -15.12 -7.30 7.25
C VAL A 240 -14.06 -8.37 7.03
N LYS A 241 -14.52 -9.61 6.93
CA LYS A 241 -13.73 -10.76 6.48
C LYS A 241 -13.99 -10.99 5.00
N LEU A 242 -12.91 -11.16 4.25
CA LEU A 242 -12.91 -11.48 2.82
C LEU A 242 -12.27 -12.84 2.64
N ALA A 243 -12.96 -13.77 1.99
CA ALA A 243 -12.41 -15.04 1.53
C ALA A 243 -12.34 -15.00 0.00
N PHE A 244 -11.16 -15.32 -0.53
CA PHE A 244 -10.86 -15.35 -1.95
C PHE A 244 -10.40 -16.75 -2.34
N GLU A 245 -11.00 -17.32 -3.40
CA GLU A 245 -10.59 -18.58 -4.02
C GLU A 245 -10.47 -18.40 -5.54
N GLN A 246 -9.39 -18.95 -6.13
CA GLN A 246 -9.18 -18.87 -7.57
C GLN A 246 -9.61 -20.16 -8.30
N THR A 247 -9.57 -21.29 -7.63
CA THR A 247 -9.81 -22.60 -8.24
C THR A 247 -10.88 -23.37 -7.45
N PRO A 248 -11.88 -24.01 -8.08
CA PRO A 248 -12.07 -24.21 -9.52
C PRO A 248 -12.65 -23.01 -10.26
N ARG A 249 -13.21 -22.03 -9.54
CA ARG A 249 -13.75 -20.78 -10.09
C ARG A 249 -13.32 -19.63 -9.21
N LEU A 250 -13.17 -18.46 -9.82
CA LEU A 250 -12.95 -17.23 -9.07
C LEU A 250 -14.15 -16.97 -8.17
N ALA A 251 -13.95 -16.99 -6.87
CA ALA A 251 -14.96 -16.72 -5.85
C ALA A 251 -14.45 -15.66 -4.87
N VAL A 252 -15.32 -14.73 -4.52
CA VAL A 252 -15.07 -13.72 -3.48
C VAL A 252 -16.26 -13.74 -2.55
N LYS A 253 -16.01 -13.95 -1.26
CA LYS A 253 -17.01 -13.92 -0.20
C LYS A 253 -16.64 -12.85 0.81
N LEU A 254 -17.61 -12.01 1.17
CA LEU A 254 -17.51 -11.03 2.24
C LEU A 254 -18.47 -11.39 3.37
N SER A 255 -18.03 -11.21 4.60
CA SER A 255 -18.87 -11.34 5.81
C SER A 255 -18.37 -10.36 6.87
N GLY A 256 -19.22 -9.99 7.83
CA GLY A 256 -18.89 -9.05 8.89
C GLY A 256 -19.83 -7.86 8.90
N GLN A 257 -19.36 -6.72 9.43
CA GLN A 257 -20.20 -5.56 9.69
C GLN A 257 -19.63 -4.30 9.04
N VAL A 258 -20.52 -3.49 8.50
CA VAL A 258 -20.25 -2.11 8.10
C VAL A 258 -21.22 -1.20 8.83
N GLN A 259 -20.71 -0.16 9.46
CA GLN A 259 -21.51 0.82 10.19
C GLN A 259 -21.19 2.22 9.73
N THR A 260 -22.21 3.03 9.46
CA THR A 260 -22.08 4.48 9.28
C THR A 260 -22.74 5.22 10.43
N ARG A 261 -22.11 6.31 10.89
CA ARG A 261 -22.59 7.13 12.01
C ARG A 261 -22.68 8.60 11.63
N ASP A 262 -23.55 9.33 12.32
CA ASP A 262 -23.68 10.80 12.22
C ASP A 262 -23.85 11.30 10.78
N VAL A 263 -24.64 10.55 10.00
CA VAL A 263 -24.84 10.84 8.57
C VAL A 263 -25.78 12.02 8.42
N LYS A 264 -25.33 13.02 7.62
CA LYS A 264 -26.11 14.18 7.21
C LYS A 264 -25.99 14.39 5.71
N MET A 265 -27.12 14.41 5.03
CA MET A 265 -27.24 14.62 3.60
C MET A 265 -28.15 15.81 3.30
N THR A 266 -27.79 16.58 2.28
CA THR A 266 -28.59 17.68 1.76
C THR A 266 -28.88 17.46 0.28
N ASP A 267 -29.85 18.18 -0.25
CA ASP A 267 -30.07 18.34 -1.68
C ASP A 267 -28.99 19.22 -2.33
N ARG A 268 -29.15 19.54 -3.62
CA ARG A 268 -28.22 20.41 -4.36
C ARG A 268 -28.27 21.87 -3.88
N GLU A 269 -29.40 22.32 -3.39
CA GLU A 269 -29.66 23.66 -2.87
C GLU A 269 -29.14 23.83 -1.43
N GLY A 270 -28.71 22.72 -0.78
CA GLY A 270 -28.17 22.70 0.59
C GLY A 270 -29.24 22.57 1.66
N GLN A 271 -30.47 22.19 1.28
CA GLN A 271 -31.56 21.92 2.24
C GLN A 271 -31.35 20.50 2.82
N ASP A 272 -31.67 20.35 4.10
CA ASP A 272 -31.59 19.05 4.76
C ASP A 272 -32.54 18.04 4.09
N LEU A 273 -31.99 16.89 3.68
CA LEU A 273 -32.73 15.83 3.00
C LEU A 273 -32.88 14.58 3.88
N LEU A 274 -31.76 14.07 4.37
CA LEU A 274 -31.73 12.87 5.19
C LEU A 274 -30.64 13.00 6.25
N ALA A 275 -30.99 12.66 7.48
CA ALA A 275 -30.03 12.46 8.57
C ALA A 275 -30.36 11.20 9.35
N PHE A 276 -29.37 10.58 9.93
CA PHE A 276 -29.55 9.47 10.89
C PHE A 276 -28.33 9.33 11.80
N ASP A 277 -28.56 8.81 13.00
CA ASP A 277 -27.47 8.61 13.96
C ASP A 277 -26.60 7.42 13.55
N ARG A 278 -27.20 6.32 13.08
CA ARG A 278 -26.44 5.12 12.71
C ARG A 278 -27.20 4.24 11.70
N LEU A 279 -26.46 3.70 10.76
CA LEU A 279 -26.88 2.58 9.92
C LEU A 279 -25.87 1.45 10.11
N THR A 280 -26.32 0.29 10.55
CA THR A 280 -25.52 -0.93 10.70
C THR A 280 -25.99 -1.96 9.69
N VAL A 281 -25.06 -2.57 8.99
CA VAL A 281 -25.30 -3.65 8.03
C VAL A 281 -24.43 -4.83 8.41
N ASP A 282 -25.07 -5.92 8.84
CA ASP A 282 -24.40 -7.18 9.15
C ASP A 282 -24.53 -8.15 7.98
N MET A 283 -23.40 -8.51 7.41
CA MET A 283 -23.29 -9.36 6.23
C MET A 283 -22.96 -10.80 6.65
N ALA A 284 -23.84 -11.76 6.37
CA ALA A 284 -23.55 -13.16 6.57
C ALA A 284 -22.76 -13.77 5.42
N ASP A 285 -23.14 -13.44 4.19
CA ASP A 285 -22.55 -14.00 2.97
C ASP A 285 -22.86 -13.07 1.79
N VAL A 286 -21.92 -12.24 1.42
CA VAL A 286 -22.01 -11.38 0.24
C VAL A 286 -21.00 -11.87 -0.79
N ARG A 287 -21.49 -12.29 -1.97
CA ARG A 287 -20.70 -12.82 -3.07
C ARG A 287 -20.89 -11.93 -4.31
N PRO A 288 -20.08 -10.87 -4.45
CA PRO A 288 -20.29 -9.85 -5.50
C PRO A 288 -20.26 -10.42 -6.92
N LEU A 289 -19.36 -11.39 -7.17
CA LEU A 289 -19.21 -12.01 -8.49
C LEU A 289 -20.41 -12.90 -8.88
N GLU A 290 -21.14 -13.39 -7.91
CA GLU A 290 -22.34 -14.22 -8.07
C GLU A 290 -23.63 -13.41 -7.91
N GLN A 291 -23.53 -12.11 -7.59
CA GLN A 291 -24.66 -11.21 -7.28
C GLN A 291 -25.54 -11.71 -6.11
N VAL A 292 -24.93 -12.40 -5.13
CA VAL A 292 -25.59 -12.88 -3.93
C VAL A 292 -25.35 -11.91 -2.79
N VAL A 293 -26.42 -11.52 -2.09
CA VAL A 293 -26.38 -10.65 -0.91
C VAL A 293 -27.26 -11.24 0.19
N ASN A 294 -26.64 -11.86 1.19
CA ASN A 294 -27.30 -12.37 2.38
C ASN A 294 -26.89 -11.52 3.57
N LEU A 295 -27.82 -10.73 4.09
CA LEU A 295 -27.64 -9.89 5.26
C LEU A 295 -28.32 -10.56 6.46
N THR A 296 -27.68 -10.50 7.63
CA THR A 296 -28.27 -10.96 8.88
C THR A 296 -29.12 -9.87 9.51
N GLN A 297 -28.67 -8.62 9.38
CA GLN A 297 -29.34 -7.47 9.97
C GLN A 297 -29.07 -6.20 9.16
N VAL A 298 -30.08 -5.35 9.08
CA VAL A 298 -29.94 -3.95 8.68
C VAL A 298 -30.69 -3.11 9.71
N GLU A 299 -29.96 -2.28 10.44
CA GLU A 299 -30.53 -1.44 11.50
C GLU A 299 -30.29 0.04 11.17
N LEU A 300 -31.35 0.81 11.15
CA LEU A 300 -31.30 2.26 10.96
C LEU A 300 -31.84 2.96 12.21
N LEU A 301 -30.99 3.78 12.85
CA LEU A 301 -31.31 4.46 14.11
C LEU A 301 -31.60 5.95 13.86
N LYS A 302 -32.75 6.40 14.37
CA LYS A 302 -33.24 7.79 14.34
C LYS A 302 -33.16 8.43 12.96
N PRO A 303 -33.78 7.86 11.92
CA PRO A 303 -33.83 8.50 10.62
C PRO A 303 -34.72 9.76 10.69
N VAL A 304 -34.24 10.84 10.09
CA VAL A 304 -34.98 12.08 9.86
C VAL A 304 -34.97 12.36 8.37
N LEU A 305 -36.12 12.38 7.74
CA LEU A 305 -36.30 12.65 6.32
C LEU A 305 -37.07 13.96 6.14
N HIS A 306 -36.51 14.84 5.34
CA HIS A 306 -37.18 16.06 4.90
C HIS A 306 -37.59 15.93 3.44
N ALA A 307 -38.89 15.99 3.15
CA ALA A 307 -39.40 15.96 1.80
C ALA A 307 -40.18 17.28 1.54
N GLN A 308 -39.82 17.97 0.48
CA GLN A 308 -40.48 19.19 0.04
C GLN A 308 -41.04 18.95 -1.36
N ARG A 309 -42.29 19.33 -1.55
CA ARG A 309 -42.94 19.32 -2.87
C ARG A 309 -43.11 20.75 -3.32
N ASP A 310 -42.57 21.10 -4.46
CA ASP A 310 -42.75 22.40 -5.05
C ASP A 310 -44.13 22.53 -5.76
N ALA A 311 -44.48 23.73 -6.17
CA ALA A 311 -45.76 23.99 -6.81
C ALA A 311 -45.88 23.36 -8.22
N ALA A 312 -44.79 22.85 -8.78
CA ALA A 312 -44.77 22.19 -10.09
C ALA A 312 -44.95 20.65 -10.00
N GLY A 313 -44.94 20.07 -8.83
CA GLY A 313 -45.28 18.69 -8.55
C GLY A 313 -44.18 17.80 -8.06
#